data_9db1238abde334559dc1dd2695e3ac09
#
_entry.id   9db1238abde334559dc1dd2695e3ac09
#
_cell.length_a   1.000
_cell.length_b   1.000
_cell.length_c   1.000
_cell.angle_alpha   90.00
_cell.angle_beta   90.00
_cell.angle_gamma   90.00
#
_symmetry.space_group_name_H-M   'P 1'
#
loop_
_entity.id
_entity.type
_entity.pdbx_description
1 polymer ?
#
loop_
_entity_poly.entity_id
_entity_poly.type
_entity_poly.pdbx_seq_one_letter_code
_entity_poly.pdbx_strand_id
1 'polypeptide(L)'
;MSKVGTALSLVFAAACIELLSSAQLHAQASPDPQTPSAAWSTFLSGNDADLQPDRIKIDYEEPKSEELQPLHHMLIRRHALPKVKEIFSPLRLPVDVTVRNVECGVSNAWYQRPVLTICYEYARDILKMAPQQTSPDGITTEDAVVGQFFYTAAHEMGHAVFDLLDIPLFGRPEDAADEFAAHVLLRIGKEDARKLVEGAAYAYADYVKKPTVTVPVTAFADVHGAPMQRLYNLICIAYGADHDMFADLVGSGFLPEERAPNCKVEFGELNFAFQRLIYPHLDPKLLAEVLSKSWVPAPNARPPRLSDMARVAP
;
A
#
# COMPACT_ATOMS: atom_id res chain seq x y z
N MET A 1 -64.03 14.11 -37.54
CA MET A 1 -65.20 14.16 -36.61
C MET A 1 -64.64 13.88 -35.24
N SER A 2 -64.65 14.84 -34.51
CA SER A 2 -65.21 15.31 -33.25
C SER A 2 -64.24 15.07 -32.12
N LYS A 3 -63.49 16.09 -31.62
CA LYS A 3 -63.89 17.10 -30.60
C LYS A 3 -64.30 16.41 -29.27
N VAL A 4 -63.64 16.79 -28.23
CA VAL A 4 -63.99 17.43 -26.95
C VAL A 4 -63.05 16.86 -25.92
N GLY A 5 -62.28 17.54 -25.14
CA GLY A 5 -62.36 18.87 -24.59
C GLY A 5 -62.00 18.85 -23.13
N THR A 6 -61.18 19.79 -22.81
CA THR A 6 -61.20 20.66 -21.63
C THR A 6 -61.05 20.08 -20.22
N ALA A 7 -59.93 20.47 -19.62
CA ALA A 7 -59.88 21.30 -18.40
C ALA A 7 -60.37 20.69 -17.08
N LEU A 8 -59.47 20.48 -16.18
CA LEU A 8 -59.67 20.86 -14.79
C LEU A 8 -58.34 21.36 -14.21
N SER A 9 -58.14 22.66 -14.36
CA SER A 9 -57.23 23.46 -13.58
C SER A 9 -57.88 23.85 -12.27
N LEU A 10 -57.03 24.07 -11.26
CA LEU A 10 -57.35 24.88 -10.06
C LEU A 10 -58.25 24.21 -9.01
N VAL A 11 -57.64 23.82 -7.91
CA VAL A 11 -57.87 24.34 -6.55
C VAL A 11 -57.04 23.46 -5.58
N PHE A 12 -55.91 23.91 -5.16
CA PHE A 12 -55.31 23.67 -3.84
C PHE A 12 -54.09 24.59 -3.66
N ALA A 13 -54.41 25.86 -3.65
CA ALA A 13 -53.55 26.89 -3.09
C ALA A 13 -54.37 27.56 -2.01
N ALA A 14 -54.11 27.24 -0.77
CA ALA A 14 -54.39 28.04 0.41
C ALA A 14 -54.68 27.13 1.63
N ALA A 15 -53.67 26.72 2.35
CA ALA A 15 -53.74 26.45 3.80
C ALA A 15 -52.39 25.85 4.28
N CYS A 16 -51.35 26.65 4.36
CA CYS A 16 -50.18 26.40 5.21
C CYS A 16 -49.32 27.64 5.31
N ILE A 17 -49.97 28.76 5.67
CA ILE A 17 -49.31 29.92 6.22
C ILE A 17 -49.93 30.12 7.60
N GLU A 18 -49.21 29.74 8.58
CA GLU A 18 -49.19 30.17 9.99
C GLU A 18 -48.71 28.99 10.87
N LEU A 19 -47.40 28.92 11.04
CA LEU A 19 -46.69 28.41 12.22
C LEU A 19 -45.18 28.58 11.97
N LEU A 20 -44.73 29.78 11.62
CA LEU A 20 -43.36 30.19 11.82
C LEU A 20 -43.23 30.73 13.25
N SER A 21 -43.21 29.83 14.19
CA SER A 21 -42.73 30.12 15.53
C SER A 21 -41.24 30.40 15.44
N SER A 22 -40.86 31.55 15.88
CA SER A 22 -39.52 32.09 16.01
C SER A 22 -38.56 31.18 16.77
N ALA A 23 -37.99 30.19 16.11
CA ALA A 23 -36.73 29.60 16.50
C ALA A 23 -35.61 30.52 15.99
N GLN A 24 -35.10 31.42 16.83
CA GLN A 24 -33.84 32.08 16.60
C GLN A 24 -32.78 31.01 16.40
N LEU A 25 -32.45 30.70 15.15
CA LEU A 25 -31.20 30.06 14.81
C LEU A 25 -30.09 31.01 15.27
N HIS A 26 -29.49 30.73 16.42
CA HIS A 26 -28.17 31.24 16.72
C HIS A 26 -27.24 30.64 15.67
N ALA A 27 -26.91 31.40 14.64
CA ALA A 27 -25.80 31.10 13.76
C ALA A 27 -24.55 31.09 14.66
N GLN A 28 -24.13 29.87 15.07
CA GLN A 28 -22.80 29.70 15.62
C GLN A 28 -21.84 30.13 14.51
N ALA A 29 -21.09 31.19 14.76
CA ALA A 29 -20.04 31.64 13.89
C ALA A 29 -19.14 30.46 13.56
N SER A 30 -19.01 30.14 12.27
CA SER A 30 -18.03 29.15 11.84
C SER A 30 -16.67 29.59 12.36
N PRO A 31 -15.89 28.71 12.99
CA PRO A 31 -14.57 29.07 13.46
C PRO A 31 -13.73 29.58 12.29
N ASP A 32 -12.98 30.65 12.53
CA ASP A 32 -12.05 31.23 11.55
C ASP A 32 -11.13 30.11 10.99
N PRO A 33 -11.09 29.87 9.70
CA PRO A 33 -10.28 28.81 9.09
C PRO A 33 -8.78 29.02 9.29
N GLN A 34 -8.33 30.11 9.86
CA GLN A 34 -6.93 30.39 10.12
C GLN A 34 -6.46 30.11 11.56
N THR A 35 -7.34 29.81 12.49
CA THR A 35 -6.96 29.41 13.84
C THR A 35 -7.25 27.92 14.04
N PRO A 36 -6.22 27.05 14.15
CA PRO A 36 -6.45 25.66 14.52
C PRO A 36 -7.21 25.62 15.84
N SER A 37 -8.34 24.91 15.89
CA SER A 37 -9.05 24.70 17.17
C SER A 37 -8.10 24.05 18.17
N ALA A 38 -8.31 24.29 19.48
CA ALA A 38 -7.50 23.65 20.54
C ALA A 38 -7.49 22.10 20.41
N ALA A 39 -8.54 21.50 19.82
CA ALA A 39 -8.60 20.10 19.48
C ALA A 39 -7.56 19.69 18.42
N TRP A 40 -7.30 20.53 17.41
CA TRP A 40 -6.26 20.29 16.43
C TRP A 40 -4.85 20.45 16.98
N SER A 41 -4.62 21.39 17.89
CA SER A 41 -3.31 21.56 18.54
C SER A 41 -2.99 20.41 19.49
N THR A 42 -3.99 19.83 20.16
CA THR A 42 -3.82 18.62 20.98
C THR A 42 -3.61 17.37 20.11
N PHE A 43 -4.22 17.32 18.93
CA PHE A 43 -4.04 16.25 17.97
C PHE A 43 -2.61 16.28 17.33
N LEU A 44 -2.05 17.48 17.13
CA LEU A 44 -0.70 17.66 16.59
C LEU A 44 0.41 17.60 17.66
N SER A 45 0.05 17.60 18.95
CA SER A 45 0.98 17.50 20.09
C SER A 45 1.02 16.12 20.71
N GLY A 46 0.86 15.05 19.91
CA GLY A 46 1.23 13.70 20.32
C GLY A 46 2.66 13.73 20.89
N ASN A 47 2.88 13.14 22.06
CA ASN A 47 4.18 13.14 22.72
C ASN A 47 5.23 12.46 21.83
N ASP A 48 5.95 13.23 21.00
CA ASP A 48 7.13 12.76 20.23
C ASP A 48 8.19 12.09 21.12
N ALA A 49 8.12 12.30 22.43
CA ALA A 49 9.05 11.74 23.41
C ALA A 49 9.02 10.22 23.51
N ASP A 50 7.89 9.57 23.14
CA ASP A 50 7.73 8.11 23.20
C ASP A 50 8.04 7.41 21.88
N LEU A 51 8.26 8.17 20.79
CA LEU A 51 8.54 7.60 19.48
C LEU A 51 9.99 7.11 19.40
N GLN A 52 10.16 5.80 19.18
CA GLN A 52 11.48 5.16 19.10
C GLN A 52 11.64 4.40 17.78
N PRO A 53 12.84 4.42 17.17
CA PRO A 53 13.16 3.58 16.01
C PRO A 53 13.40 2.12 16.41
N ASP A 54 13.58 1.25 15.43
CA ASP A 54 13.86 -0.19 15.57
C ASP A 54 12.81 -0.95 16.42
N ARG A 55 11.54 -0.55 16.28
CA ARG A 55 10.41 -1.19 16.98
C ARG A 55 9.72 -2.28 16.15
N ILE A 56 10.37 -2.80 15.13
CA ILE A 56 9.83 -3.90 14.32
C ILE A 56 10.32 -5.23 14.89
N LYS A 57 9.39 -6.08 15.28
CA LYS A 57 9.62 -7.48 15.65
C LYS A 57 9.21 -8.38 14.52
N ILE A 58 9.79 -9.55 14.41
CA ILE A 58 9.45 -10.53 13.38
C ILE A 58 9.19 -11.89 14.01
N ASP A 59 8.25 -12.61 13.41
CA ASP A 59 7.87 -13.95 13.85
C ASP A 59 7.55 -14.84 12.64
N TYR A 60 8.19 -16.01 12.56
CA TYR A 60 7.88 -17.06 11.60
C TYR A 60 7.24 -18.23 12.37
N GLU A 61 5.94 -18.41 12.21
CA GLU A 61 5.28 -19.61 12.69
C GLU A 61 5.45 -20.73 11.66
N GLU A 62 5.94 -21.88 12.11
CA GLU A 62 6.10 -23.04 11.22
C GLU A 62 4.71 -23.53 10.77
N PRO A 63 4.43 -23.64 9.44
CA PRO A 63 3.13 -24.09 8.98
C PRO A 63 2.94 -25.58 9.27
N LYS A 64 1.71 -25.96 9.58
CA LYS A 64 1.30 -27.35 9.83
C LYS A 64 1.10 -28.15 8.54
N SER A 65 0.68 -27.44 7.48
CA SER A 65 0.45 -28.03 6.16
C SER A 65 1.76 -28.31 5.44
N GLU A 66 1.98 -29.56 5.03
CA GLU A 66 3.18 -29.96 4.28
C GLU A 66 3.37 -29.16 2.99
N GLU A 67 2.27 -28.78 2.33
CA GLU A 67 2.31 -28.01 1.08
C GLU A 67 2.90 -26.59 1.27
N LEU A 68 2.85 -26.02 2.48
CA LEU A 68 3.36 -24.68 2.79
C LEU A 68 4.82 -24.69 3.28
N GLN A 69 5.36 -25.83 3.66
CA GLN A 69 6.73 -25.97 4.16
C GLN A 69 7.80 -25.48 3.15
N PRO A 70 7.74 -25.81 1.84
CA PRO A 70 8.72 -25.31 0.89
C PRO A 70 8.73 -23.78 0.79
N LEU A 71 7.56 -23.16 0.90
CA LEU A 71 7.40 -21.72 0.86
C LEU A 71 7.95 -21.05 2.12
N HIS A 72 7.63 -21.59 3.30
CA HIS A 72 8.21 -21.18 4.57
C HIS A 72 9.74 -21.22 4.52
N HIS A 73 10.32 -22.32 4.09
CA HIS A 73 11.78 -22.47 3.93
C HIS A 73 12.35 -21.46 2.91
N MET A 74 11.63 -21.18 1.83
CA MET A 74 12.04 -20.20 0.83
C MET A 74 12.08 -18.79 1.42
N LEU A 75 11.03 -18.36 2.15
CA LEU A 75 10.97 -17.03 2.77
C LEU A 75 12.06 -16.85 3.84
N ILE A 76 12.33 -17.89 4.63
CA ILE A 76 13.46 -17.87 5.58
C ILE A 76 14.79 -17.77 4.84
N ARG A 77 15.04 -18.59 3.84
CA ARG A 77 16.28 -18.59 3.04
C ARG A 77 16.51 -17.24 2.36
N ARG A 78 15.45 -16.58 1.92
CA ARG A 78 15.49 -15.25 1.30
C ARG A 78 15.55 -14.11 2.33
N HIS A 79 15.54 -14.44 3.63
CA HIS A 79 15.50 -13.45 4.72
C HIS A 79 14.35 -12.43 4.60
N ALA A 80 13.16 -12.92 4.22
CA ALA A 80 12.04 -12.03 3.90
C ALA A 80 11.66 -11.13 5.08
N LEU A 81 11.32 -11.68 6.26
CA LEU A 81 10.98 -10.87 7.43
C LEU A 81 12.16 -10.08 8.02
N PRO A 82 13.40 -10.61 8.13
CA PRO A 82 14.54 -9.80 8.54
C PRO A 82 14.76 -8.56 7.68
N LYS A 83 14.59 -8.67 6.37
CA LYS A 83 14.67 -7.52 5.46
C LYS A 83 13.53 -6.54 5.67
N VAL A 84 12.28 -7.02 5.84
CA VAL A 84 11.14 -6.17 6.20
C VAL A 84 11.42 -5.42 7.50
N LYS A 85 11.88 -6.12 8.56
CA LYS A 85 12.29 -5.46 9.81
C LYS A 85 13.30 -4.34 9.57
N GLU A 86 14.33 -4.62 8.79
CA GLU A 86 15.41 -3.68 8.56
C GLU A 86 14.96 -2.48 7.71
N ILE A 87 14.17 -2.69 6.65
CA ILE A 87 13.62 -1.63 5.80
C ILE A 87 12.79 -0.64 6.63
N PHE A 88 12.01 -1.14 7.59
CA PHE A 88 11.15 -0.32 8.42
C PHE A 88 11.75 0.08 9.77
N SER A 89 12.99 -0.33 10.07
CA SER A 89 13.70 0.07 11.30
C SER A 89 13.85 1.60 11.48
N PRO A 90 13.90 2.44 10.42
CA PRO A 90 13.94 3.89 10.60
C PRO A 90 12.66 4.49 11.18
N LEU A 91 11.51 3.81 11.08
CA LEU A 91 10.25 4.31 11.61
C LEU A 91 10.32 4.46 13.13
N ARG A 92 10.06 5.67 13.61
CA ARG A 92 9.89 5.95 15.04
C ARG A 92 8.43 5.70 15.40
N LEU A 93 8.18 4.61 16.10
CA LEU A 93 6.85 4.16 16.46
C LEU A 93 6.64 4.25 17.99
N PRO A 94 5.38 4.46 18.47
CA PRO A 94 5.07 4.53 19.89
C PRO A 94 5.10 3.16 20.57
N VAL A 95 4.90 2.08 19.81
CA VAL A 95 4.86 0.69 20.28
C VAL A 95 5.63 -0.23 19.36
N ASP A 96 6.00 -1.42 19.86
CA ASP A 96 6.56 -2.47 19.01
C ASP A 96 5.48 -2.99 18.06
N VAL A 97 5.84 -3.14 16.77
CA VAL A 97 5.01 -3.73 15.73
C VAL A 97 5.57 -5.08 15.36
N THR A 98 4.76 -6.13 15.45
CA THR A 98 5.18 -7.48 15.07
C THR A 98 4.72 -7.80 13.66
N VAL A 99 5.65 -8.15 12.78
CA VAL A 99 5.37 -8.70 11.45
C VAL A 99 5.52 -10.20 11.53
N ARG A 100 4.42 -10.93 11.34
CA ARG A 100 4.43 -12.37 11.41
C ARG A 100 3.98 -13.03 10.10
N ASN A 101 4.55 -14.20 9.85
CA ASN A 101 4.19 -15.03 8.72
C ASN A 101 3.68 -16.36 9.26
N VAL A 102 2.41 -16.67 9.00
CA VAL A 102 1.69 -17.80 9.63
C VAL A 102 0.79 -18.52 8.63
N GLU A 103 0.39 -19.75 8.97
CA GLU A 103 -0.69 -20.47 8.27
C GLU A 103 -2.03 -19.99 8.83
N CYS A 104 -2.87 -19.38 7.97
CA CYS A 104 -4.12 -18.74 8.37
C CYS A 104 -5.37 -19.57 7.99
N GLY A 105 -5.26 -20.53 7.08
CA GLY A 105 -6.40 -21.19 6.45
C GLY A 105 -7.11 -20.33 5.37
N VAL A 106 -6.64 -19.11 5.12
CA VAL A 106 -7.14 -18.19 4.12
C VAL A 106 -5.98 -17.48 3.41
N SER A 107 -6.19 -17.12 2.14
CA SER A 107 -5.21 -16.34 1.38
C SER A 107 -5.43 -14.84 1.65
N ASN A 108 -4.67 -14.28 2.60
CA ASN A 108 -4.81 -12.88 3.00
C ASN A 108 -3.54 -12.33 3.68
N ALA A 109 -3.51 -11.01 3.87
CA ALA A 109 -2.65 -10.31 4.79
C ALA A 109 -3.48 -9.20 5.44
N TRP A 110 -3.13 -8.77 6.65
CA TRP A 110 -3.82 -7.66 7.33
C TRP A 110 -3.01 -7.08 8.46
N TYR A 111 -3.26 -5.81 8.75
CA TYR A 111 -2.84 -5.15 9.97
C TYR A 111 -3.97 -5.18 11.03
N GLN A 112 -3.64 -5.57 12.23
CA GLN A 112 -4.45 -5.41 13.42
C GLN A 112 -3.55 -5.00 14.57
N ARG A 113 -3.68 -3.75 15.03
CA ARG A 113 -2.79 -3.12 16.02
C ARG A 113 -2.37 -4.06 17.16
N PRO A 114 -1.10 -4.27 17.42
CA PRO A 114 0.08 -3.78 16.70
C PRO A 114 0.73 -4.89 15.83
N VAL A 115 -0.03 -5.75 15.19
CA VAL A 115 0.45 -6.93 14.47
C VAL A 115 0.10 -6.88 13.00
N LEU A 116 1.11 -7.07 12.13
CA LEU A 116 0.93 -7.38 10.73
C LEU A 116 0.96 -8.91 10.56
N THR A 117 -0.05 -9.46 9.93
CA THR A 117 -0.10 -10.89 9.61
C THR A 117 -0.05 -11.08 8.10
N ILE A 118 0.87 -11.90 7.62
CA ILE A 118 0.98 -12.30 6.23
C ILE A 118 0.82 -13.80 6.17
N CYS A 119 -0.22 -14.29 5.52
CA CYS A 119 -0.51 -15.71 5.45
C CYS A 119 0.38 -16.42 4.43
N TYR A 120 0.83 -17.64 4.73
CA TYR A 120 1.56 -18.47 3.75
C TYR A 120 0.71 -18.79 2.53
N GLU A 121 -0.61 -18.93 2.70
CA GLU A 121 -1.55 -19.17 1.61
C GLU A 121 -1.55 -18.03 0.60
N TYR A 122 -1.38 -16.79 1.07
CA TYR A 122 -1.26 -15.63 0.18
C TYR A 122 0.02 -15.74 -0.67
N ALA A 123 1.15 -16.01 -0.05
CA ALA A 123 2.41 -16.19 -0.77
C ALA A 123 2.37 -17.41 -1.72
N ARG A 124 1.68 -18.51 -1.34
CA ARG A 124 1.42 -19.64 -2.22
C ARG A 124 0.61 -19.26 -3.46
N ASP A 125 -0.40 -18.43 -3.29
CA ASP A 125 -1.23 -18.00 -4.42
C ASP A 125 -0.46 -17.05 -5.35
N ILE A 126 0.42 -16.21 -4.82
CA ILE A 126 1.37 -15.45 -5.63
C ILE A 126 2.33 -16.37 -6.39
N LEU A 127 2.83 -17.42 -5.75
CA LEU A 127 3.70 -18.42 -6.42
C LEU A 127 3.02 -19.07 -7.64
N LYS A 128 1.71 -19.33 -7.56
CA LYS A 128 0.94 -19.87 -8.72
C LYS A 128 0.85 -18.89 -9.88
N MET A 129 0.84 -17.58 -9.61
CA MET A 129 0.79 -16.52 -10.62
C MET A 129 2.18 -16.11 -11.12
N ALA A 130 3.23 -16.42 -10.36
CA ALA A 130 4.61 -16.06 -10.68
C ALA A 130 5.09 -16.72 -12.01
N PRO A 131 6.04 -16.10 -12.73
CA PRO A 131 6.53 -16.64 -13.98
C PRO A 131 7.17 -18.00 -13.74
N GLN A 132 6.85 -18.99 -14.58
CA GLN A 132 7.43 -20.33 -14.50
C GLN A 132 8.88 -20.37 -14.99
N GLN A 133 9.30 -19.38 -15.76
CA GLN A 133 10.64 -19.17 -16.26
C GLN A 133 11.06 -17.74 -15.97
N THR A 134 12.37 -17.51 -15.84
CA THR A 134 12.90 -16.16 -15.69
C THR A 134 12.38 -15.27 -16.83
N SER A 135 11.83 -14.11 -16.50
CA SER A 135 11.35 -13.14 -17.48
C SER A 135 12.50 -12.63 -18.36
N PRO A 136 12.21 -12.02 -19.52
CA PRO A 136 13.23 -11.34 -20.34
C PRO A 136 14.03 -10.31 -19.53
N ASP A 137 13.42 -9.69 -18.53
CA ASP A 137 14.02 -8.68 -17.66
C ASP A 137 14.77 -9.28 -16.47
N GLY A 138 14.87 -10.61 -16.40
CA GLY A 138 15.63 -11.33 -15.38
C GLY A 138 14.88 -11.63 -14.09
N ILE A 139 13.55 -11.43 -14.02
CA ILE A 139 12.74 -11.75 -12.85
C ILE A 139 12.50 -13.25 -12.77
N THR A 140 12.96 -13.86 -11.69
CA THR A 140 12.70 -15.29 -11.39
C THR A 140 11.36 -15.47 -10.71
N THR A 141 10.88 -16.73 -10.65
CA THR A 141 9.68 -17.09 -9.87
C THR A 141 9.80 -16.66 -8.41
N GLU A 142 10.96 -16.88 -7.78
CA GLU A 142 11.20 -16.46 -6.39
C GLU A 142 11.23 -14.93 -6.24
N ASP A 143 11.80 -14.21 -7.22
CA ASP A 143 11.83 -12.74 -7.18
C ASP A 143 10.41 -12.15 -7.27
N ALA A 144 9.53 -12.74 -8.08
CA ALA A 144 8.14 -12.32 -8.15
C ALA A 144 7.40 -12.53 -6.81
N VAL A 145 7.60 -13.71 -6.18
CA VAL A 145 7.01 -13.99 -4.85
C VAL A 145 7.55 -13.04 -3.79
N VAL A 146 8.86 -12.83 -3.76
CA VAL A 146 9.51 -11.93 -2.80
C VAL A 146 9.10 -10.49 -3.04
N GLY A 147 9.03 -10.03 -4.30
CA GLY A 147 8.59 -8.67 -4.64
C GLY A 147 7.17 -8.40 -4.15
N GLN A 148 6.24 -9.31 -4.42
CA GLN A 148 4.87 -9.19 -3.92
C GLN A 148 4.79 -9.28 -2.39
N PHE A 149 5.60 -10.15 -1.77
CA PHE A 149 5.68 -10.23 -0.32
C PHE A 149 6.13 -8.90 0.31
N PHE A 150 7.16 -8.26 -0.26
CA PHE A 150 7.60 -6.93 0.21
C PHE A 150 6.56 -5.85 -0.02
N TYR A 151 5.89 -5.87 -1.18
CA TYR A 151 4.81 -4.92 -1.45
C TYR A 151 3.69 -5.07 -0.42
N THR A 152 3.25 -6.29 -0.15
CA THR A 152 2.22 -6.57 0.85
C THR A 152 2.66 -6.18 2.26
N ALA A 153 3.90 -6.53 2.66
CA ALA A 153 4.43 -6.12 3.95
C ALA A 153 4.49 -4.59 4.10
N ALA A 154 4.83 -3.88 3.01
CA ALA A 154 4.83 -2.42 2.98
C ALA A 154 3.43 -1.83 3.01
N HIS A 155 2.46 -2.44 2.33
CA HIS A 155 1.05 -2.06 2.36
C HIS A 155 0.48 -2.16 3.79
N GLU A 156 0.66 -3.30 4.44
CA GLU A 156 0.20 -3.49 5.82
C GLU A 156 0.95 -2.59 6.82
N MET A 157 2.23 -2.32 6.56
CA MET A 157 2.98 -1.34 7.34
C MET A 157 2.44 0.09 7.12
N GLY A 158 1.93 0.41 5.94
CA GLY A 158 1.24 1.67 5.66
C GLY A 158 0.06 1.86 6.62
N HIS A 159 -0.82 0.86 6.75
CA HIS A 159 -1.92 0.88 7.71
C HIS A 159 -1.42 1.08 9.15
N ALA A 160 -0.34 0.37 9.55
CA ALA A 160 0.23 0.52 10.88
C ALA A 160 0.79 1.94 11.12
N VAL A 161 1.45 2.52 10.14
CA VAL A 161 2.00 3.89 10.21
C VAL A 161 0.88 4.92 10.32
N PHE A 162 -0.16 4.80 9.48
CA PHE A 162 -1.30 5.72 9.52
C PHE A 162 -2.03 5.66 10.87
N ASP A 163 -2.23 4.45 11.40
CA ASP A 163 -2.90 4.23 12.68
C ASP A 163 -2.05 4.65 13.89
N LEU A 164 -0.76 4.28 13.93
CA LEU A 164 0.08 4.50 15.10
C LEU A 164 0.63 5.94 15.21
N LEU A 165 0.74 6.64 14.08
CA LEU A 165 1.24 8.01 14.01
C LEU A 165 0.13 9.03 13.74
N ASP A 166 -1.15 8.59 13.81
CA ASP A 166 -2.33 9.44 13.59
C ASP A 166 -2.25 10.24 12.27
N ILE A 167 -1.76 9.59 11.20
CA ILE A 167 -1.61 10.24 9.89
C ILE A 167 -2.98 10.44 9.25
N PRO A 168 -3.39 11.69 8.94
CA PRO A 168 -4.66 11.95 8.31
C PRO A 168 -4.69 11.48 6.85
N LEU A 169 -5.75 10.79 6.47
CA LEU A 169 -5.96 10.29 5.11
C LEU A 169 -7.12 10.99 4.44
N PHE A 170 -6.94 11.39 3.17
CA PHE A 170 -8.00 11.82 2.28
C PHE A 170 -8.24 10.72 1.24
N GLY A 171 -9.39 10.07 1.30
CA GLY A 171 -9.72 8.99 0.39
C GLY A 171 -9.73 7.63 1.06
N ARG A 172 -9.51 6.58 0.27
CA ARG A 172 -9.59 5.21 0.77
C ARG A 172 -8.28 4.81 1.45
N PRO A 173 -8.33 4.21 2.66
CA PRO A 173 -7.12 3.74 3.34
C PRO A 173 -6.30 2.74 2.52
N GLU A 174 -6.97 1.88 1.75
CA GLU A 174 -6.34 0.87 0.91
C GLU A 174 -5.51 1.48 -0.25
N ASP A 175 -6.04 2.53 -0.89
CA ASP A 175 -5.30 3.24 -1.93
C ASP A 175 -4.08 3.96 -1.33
N ALA A 176 -4.23 4.57 -0.15
CA ALA A 176 -3.13 5.21 0.57
C ALA A 176 -2.04 4.20 0.99
N ALA A 177 -2.43 2.99 1.41
CA ALA A 177 -1.50 1.91 1.75
C ALA A 177 -0.76 1.37 0.51
N ASP A 178 -1.44 1.27 -0.64
CA ASP A 178 -0.81 0.93 -1.92
C ASP A 178 0.22 1.99 -2.35
N GLU A 179 -0.11 3.28 -2.21
CA GLU A 179 0.80 4.38 -2.51
C GLU A 179 1.99 4.41 -1.55
N PHE A 180 1.76 4.13 -0.25
CA PHE A 180 2.82 3.98 0.73
C PHE A 180 3.77 2.85 0.33
N ALA A 181 3.25 1.67 -0.02
CA ALA A 181 4.04 0.54 -0.45
C ALA A 181 4.86 0.88 -1.71
N ALA A 182 4.25 1.45 -2.73
CA ALA A 182 4.92 1.86 -3.96
C ALA A 182 6.07 2.84 -3.68
N HIS A 183 5.84 3.86 -2.84
CA HIS A 183 6.86 4.84 -2.48
C HIS A 183 8.05 4.20 -1.75
N VAL A 184 7.79 3.29 -0.80
CA VAL A 184 8.85 2.57 -0.06
C VAL A 184 9.69 1.75 -1.03
N LEU A 185 9.08 0.93 -1.90
CA LEU A 185 9.81 0.10 -2.85
C LEU A 185 10.70 0.92 -3.80
N LEU A 186 10.25 2.10 -4.21
CA LEU A 186 11.00 2.99 -5.10
C LEU A 186 12.20 3.67 -4.42
N ARG A 187 12.25 3.69 -3.08
CA ARG A 187 13.32 4.34 -2.31
C ARG A 187 14.47 3.41 -1.92
N ILE A 188 14.28 2.10 -1.91
CA ILE A 188 15.26 1.13 -1.41
C ILE A 188 16.33 0.72 -2.44
N GLY A 189 16.61 1.57 -3.41
CA GLY A 189 17.68 1.41 -4.42
C GLY A 189 17.12 1.19 -5.83
N LYS A 190 17.79 1.79 -6.83
CA LYS A 190 17.26 1.82 -8.19
C LYS A 190 17.05 0.43 -8.81
N GLU A 191 18.08 -0.43 -8.76
CA GLU A 191 18.01 -1.78 -9.36
C GLU A 191 17.02 -2.67 -8.61
N ASP A 192 17.00 -2.58 -7.29
CA ASP A 192 16.07 -3.33 -6.46
C ASP A 192 14.63 -2.83 -6.65
N ALA A 193 14.42 -1.51 -6.77
CA ALA A 193 13.11 -0.91 -7.03
C ALA A 193 12.48 -1.47 -8.31
N ARG A 194 13.24 -1.56 -9.41
CA ARG A 194 12.74 -2.14 -10.66
C ARG A 194 12.24 -3.56 -10.45
N LYS A 195 13.04 -4.43 -9.85
CA LYS A 195 12.70 -5.84 -9.60
C LYS A 195 11.51 -5.99 -8.65
N LEU A 196 11.43 -5.17 -7.62
CA LEU A 196 10.35 -5.24 -6.65
C LEU A 196 9.02 -4.78 -7.24
N VAL A 197 9.03 -3.69 -8.02
CA VAL A 197 7.83 -3.21 -8.72
C VAL A 197 7.35 -4.24 -9.75
N GLU A 198 8.25 -4.81 -10.56
CA GLU A 198 7.89 -5.86 -11.50
C GLU A 198 7.40 -7.12 -10.79
N GLY A 199 8.06 -7.53 -9.69
CA GLY A 199 7.61 -8.64 -8.88
C GLY A 199 6.19 -8.42 -8.35
N ALA A 200 5.89 -7.23 -7.83
CA ALA A 200 4.54 -6.87 -7.39
C ALA A 200 3.54 -6.85 -8.55
N ALA A 201 3.94 -6.38 -9.74
CA ALA A 201 3.08 -6.35 -10.92
C ALA A 201 2.69 -7.75 -11.42
N TYR A 202 3.47 -8.80 -11.14
CA TYR A 202 3.13 -10.17 -11.54
C TYR A 202 1.82 -10.68 -10.94
N ALA A 203 1.41 -10.17 -9.77
CA ALA A 203 0.09 -10.48 -9.20
C ALA A 203 -1.08 -10.11 -10.13
N TYR A 204 -0.84 -9.22 -11.07
CA TYR A 204 -1.83 -8.70 -12.01
C TYR A 204 -1.58 -9.16 -13.46
N ALA A 205 -0.55 -9.97 -13.71
CA ALA A 205 -0.10 -10.34 -15.06
C ALA A 205 -1.19 -11.02 -15.90
N ASP A 206 -2.09 -11.79 -15.28
CA ASP A 206 -3.20 -12.44 -15.98
C ASP A 206 -4.22 -11.43 -16.54
N TYR A 207 -4.41 -10.29 -15.87
CA TYR A 207 -5.28 -9.23 -16.36
C TYR A 207 -4.66 -8.49 -17.55
N VAL A 208 -3.34 -8.25 -17.51
CA VAL A 208 -2.61 -7.63 -18.63
C VAL A 208 -2.63 -8.53 -19.86
N LYS A 209 -2.40 -9.84 -19.69
CA LYS A 209 -2.40 -10.82 -20.78
C LYS A 209 -3.79 -11.09 -21.38
N LYS A 210 -4.84 -10.79 -20.62
CA LYS A 210 -6.23 -11.05 -21.02
C LYS A 210 -7.04 -9.75 -20.91
N PRO A 211 -6.82 -8.76 -21.80
CA PRO A 211 -7.47 -7.44 -21.70
C PRO A 211 -9.01 -7.49 -21.85
N THR A 212 -9.55 -8.64 -22.26
CA THR A 212 -10.99 -8.88 -22.36
C THR A 212 -11.62 -9.44 -21.09
N VAL A 213 -10.85 -9.58 -20.00
CA VAL A 213 -11.43 -10.00 -18.70
C VAL A 213 -12.45 -8.96 -18.26
N THR A 214 -13.69 -9.39 -18.10
CA THR A 214 -14.76 -8.56 -17.56
C THR A 214 -14.62 -8.50 -16.05
N VAL A 215 -14.35 -7.31 -15.52
CA VAL A 215 -14.38 -7.06 -14.08
C VAL A 215 -15.83 -6.81 -13.67
N PRO A 216 -16.42 -7.60 -12.75
CA PRO A 216 -17.80 -7.36 -12.32
C PRO A 216 -17.91 -5.99 -11.65
N VAL A 217 -19.05 -5.31 -11.86
CA VAL A 217 -19.30 -3.98 -11.26
C VAL A 217 -19.17 -4.01 -9.74
N THR A 218 -19.50 -5.12 -9.09
CA THR A 218 -19.33 -5.31 -7.64
C THR A 218 -17.88 -5.22 -7.17
N ALA A 219 -16.88 -5.49 -8.03
CA ALA A 219 -15.47 -5.33 -7.68
C ALA A 219 -15.09 -3.86 -7.42
N PHE A 220 -15.84 -2.89 -7.95
CA PHE A 220 -15.63 -1.47 -7.67
C PHE A 220 -16.23 -1.02 -6.32
N ALA A 221 -17.01 -1.88 -5.66
CA ALA A 221 -17.51 -1.65 -4.30
C ALA A 221 -16.58 -2.23 -3.22
N ASP A 222 -15.54 -2.95 -3.61
CA ASP A 222 -14.54 -3.48 -2.69
C ASP A 222 -13.76 -2.33 -2.02
N VAL A 223 -13.28 -2.56 -0.80
CA VAL A 223 -12.43 -1.58 -0.09
C VAL A 223 -11.12 -1.35 -0.83
N HIS A 224 -10.60 -2.38 -1.51
CA HIS A 224 -9.48 -2.26 -2.43
C HIS A 224 -9.94 -1.77 -3.81
N GLY A 225 -9.05 -1.11 -4.53
CA GLY A 225 -9.26 -0.82 -5.95
C GLY A 225 -9.38 -2.09 -6.78
N ALA A 226 -10.07 -2.01 -7.92
CA ALA A 226 -10.10 -3.11 -8.87
C ALA A 226 -8.65 -3.51 -9.27
N PRO A 227 -8.35 -4.80 -9.51
CA PRO A 227 -6.99 -5.27 -9.73
C PRO A 227 -6.19 -4.45 -10.76
N MET A 228 -6.80 -4.13 -11.90
CA MET A 228 -6.13 -3.31 -12.92
C MET A 228 -5.93 -1.85 -12.49
N GLN A 229 -6.82 -1.31 -11.66
CA GLN A 229 -6.65 0.03 -11.10
C GLN A 229 -5.44 0.07 -10.18
N ARG A 230 -5.29 -0.91 -9.30
CA ARG A 230 -4.12 -1.04 -8.40
C ARG A 230 -2.82 -1.18 -9.20
N LEU A 231 -2.81 -2.02 -10.23
CA LEU A 231 -1.66 -2.16 -11.12
C LEU A 231 -1.28 -0.83 -11.78
N TYR A 232 -2.25 -0.15 -12.40
CA TYR A 232 -1.98 1.11 -13.08
C TYR A 232 -1.51 2.20 -12.12
N ASN A 233 -2.01 2.24 -10.88
CA ASN A 233 -1.52 3.15 -9.86
C ASN A 233 -0.06 2.85 -9.50
N LEU A 234 0.27 1.58 -9.20
CA LEU A 234 1.64 1.17 -8.90
C LEU A 234 2.61 1.56 -10.02
N ILE A 235 2.28 1.21 -11.27
CA ILE A 235 3.15 1.49 -12.42
C ILE A 235 3.24 3.00 -12.71
N CYS A 236 2.14 3.74 -12.54
CA CYS A 236 2.13 5.19 -12.71
C CYS A 236 3.04 5.88 -11.69
N ILE A 237 2.97 5.50 -10.42
CA ILE A 237 3.87 6.02 -9.38
C ILE A 237 5.32 5.69 -9.71
N ALA A 238 5.61 4.46 -10.16
CA ALA A 238 6.95 4.05 -10.55
C ALA A 238 7.49 4.84 -11.75
N TYR A 239 6.69 4.97 -12.81
CA TYR A 239 7.02 5.73 -14.01
C TYR A 239 7.20 7.24 -13.71
N GLY A 240 6.37 7.78 -12.83
CA GLY A 240 6.49 9.17 -12.37
C GLY A 240 7.76 9.42 -11.54
N ALA A 241 8.24 8.42 -10.81
CA ALA A 241 9.46 8.49 -10.00
C ALA A 241 10.73 8.42 -10.84
N ASP A 242 10.79 7.54 -11.84
CA ASP A 242 11.92 7.39 -12.74
C ASP A 242 11.43 6.98 -14.14
N HIS A 243 11.15 8.01 -14.96
CA HIS A 243 10.65 7.85 -16.31
C HIS A 243 11.51 6.90 -17.16
N ASP A 244 12.84 7.06 -17.12
CA ASP A 244 13.74 6.32 -17.97
C ASP A 244 13.80 4.83 -17.59
N MET A 245 13.74 4.56 -16.29
CA MET A 245 13.75 3.20 -15.74
C MET A 245 12.50 2.40 -16.11
N PHE A 246 11.34 3.04 -16.20
CA PHE A 246 10.04 2.38 -16.37
C PHE A 246 9.34 2.70 -17.70
N ALA A 247 10.06 3.34 -18.66
CA ALA A 247 9.50 3.77 -19.94
C ALA A 247 8.93 2.62 -20.80
N ASP A 248 9.56 1.45 -20.74
CA ASP A 248 9.14 0.25 -21.45
C ASP A 248 7.79 -0.31 -20.98
N LEU A 249 7.38 -0.02 -19.74
CA LEU A 249 6.10 -0.48 -19.21
C LEU A 249 4.89 0.21 -19.87
N VAL A 250 5.09 1.40 -20.45
CA VAL A 250 4.08 2.07 -21.28
C VAL A 250 3.89 1.32 -22.59
N GLY A 251 4.98 1.07 -23.31
CA GLY A 251 4.93 0.37 -24.60
C GLY A 251 4.51 -1.09 -24.53
N SER A 252 4.72 -1.74 -23.38
CA SER A 252 4.33 -3.14 -23.13
C SER A 252 2.88 -3.33 -22.63
N GLY A 253 2.14 -2.23 -22.42
CA GLY A 253 0.73 -2.26 -22.03
C GLY A 253 0.47 -2.39 -20.51
N PHE A 254 1.52 -2.32 -19.68
CA PHE A 254 1.35 -2.26 -18.22
C PHE A 254 0.87 -0.89 -17.74
N LEU A 255 1.10 0.16 -18.53
CA LEU A 255 0.55 1.50 -18.29
C LEU A 255 -0.03 2.03 -19.60
N PRO A 256 -1.32 2.42 -19.65
CA PRO A 256 -1.92 3.07 -20.81
C PRO A 256 -1.19 4.38 -21.17
N GLU A 257 -0.95 4.61 -22.46
CA GLU A 257 -0.27 5.83 -22.95
C GLU A 257 -0.99 7.11 -22.50
N GLU A 258 -2.31 7.07 -22.42
CA GLU A 258 -3.13 8.21 -22.04
C GLU A 258 -2.97 8.57 -20.55
N ARG A 259 -2.56 7.59 -19.71
CA ARG A 259 -2.32 7.82 -18.28
C ARG A 259 -0.91 8.35 -17.99
N ALA A 260 0.08 7.94 -18.77
CA ALA A 260 1.49 8.23 -18.55
C ALA A 260 1.81 9.72 -18.30
N PRO A 261 1.19 10.72 -19.00
CA PRO A 261 1.48 12.13 -18.77
C PRO A 261 1.20 12.64 -17.35
N ASN A 262 0.26 12.01 -16.63
CA ASN A 262 -0.13 12.44 -15.28
C ASN A 262 0.78 11.85 -14.19
N CYS A 263 1.50 10.79 -14.45
CA CYS A 263 2.23 10.02 -13.45
C CYS A 263 3.31 10.83 -12.72
N LYS A 264 3.98 11.77 -13.41
CA LYS A 264 4.96 12.66 -12.77
C LYS A 264 4.32 13.56 -11.71
N VAL A 265 3.10 14.02 -11.96
CA VAL A 265 2.35 14.85 -11.01
C VAL A 265 1.90 13.99 -9.83
N GLU A 266 1.31 12.82 -10.09
CA GLU A 266 0.85 11.88 -9.06
C GLU A 266 2.02 11.49 -8.12
N PHE A 267 3.18 11.10 -8.68
CA PHE A 267 4.36 10.83 -7.85
C PHE A 267 4.83 12.05 -7.07
N GLY A 268 4.79 13.25 -7.68
CA GLY A 268 5.18 14.51 -7.03
C GLY A 268 4.32 14.81 -5.80
N GLU A 269 3.02 14.61 -5.90
CA GLU A 269 2.05 14.80 -4.81
C GLU A 269 2.27 13.75 -3.71
N LEU A 270 2.43 12.49 -4.06
CA LEU A 270 2.75 11.40 -3.13
C LEU A 270 4.06 11.68 -2.38
N ASN A 271 5.13 12.03 -3.10
CA ASN A 271 6.43 12.32 -2.51
C ASN A 271 6.36 13.54 -1.58
N PHE A 272 5.57 14.57 -1.93
CA PHE A 272 5.33 15.72 -1.05
C PHE A 272 4.62 15.31 0.24
N ALA A 273 3.57 14.45 0.14
CA ALA A 273 2.87 13.93 1.31
C ALA A 273 3.82 13.13 2.22
N PHE A 274 4.65 12.25 1.66
CA PHE A 274 5.68 11.51 2.41
C PHE A 274 6.65 12.43 3.13
N GLN A 275 7.14 13.48 2.47
CA GLN A 275 8.06 14.44 3.09
C GLN A 275 7.43 15.19 4.26
N ARG A 276 6.12 15.43 4.24
CA ARG A 276 5.41 16.15 5.28
C ARG A 276 4.93 15.29 6.42
N LEU A 277 4.46 14.08 6.10
CA LEU A 277 3.73 13.24 7.05
C LEU A 277 4.57 12.06 7.58
N ILE A 278 5.51 11.53 6.79
CA ILE A 278 6.23 10.31 7.14
C ILE A 278 7.69 10.61 7.52
N TYR A 279 8.42 11.40 6.73
CA TYR A 279 9.85 11.67 6.97
C TYR A 279 10.15 12.28 8.34
N PRO A 280 9.32 13.13 8.96
CA PRO A 280 9.56 13.61 10.32
C PRO A 280 9.65 12.48 11.36
N HIS A 281 9.02 11.34 11.08
CA HIS A 281 9.00 10.15 11.94
C HIS A 281 10.09 9.12 11.59
N LEU A 282 11.05 9.45 10.72
CA LEU A 282 12.15 8.55 10.38
C LEU A 282 13.43 8.92 11.15
N ASP A 283 14.15 7.91 11.62
CA ASP A 283 15.50 8.07 12.11
C ASP A 283 16.46 8.25 10.92
N PRO A 284 17.17 9.40 10.81
CA PRO A 284 17.97 9.70 9.62
C PRO A 284 19.18 8.78 9.47
N LYS A 285 19.74 8.27 10.58
CA LYS A 285 20.90 7.37 10.55
C LYS A 285 20.48 5.99 10.01
N LEU A 286 19.45 5.39 10.58
CA LEU A 286 18.93 4.11 10.11
C LEU A 286 18.41 4.21 8.68
N LEU A 287 17.76 5.32 8.31
CA LEU A 287 17.34 5.56 6.94
C LEU A 287 18.53 5.56 5.97
N ALA A 288 19.61 6.25 6.31
CA ALA A 288 20.82 6.26 5.48
C ALA A 288 21.42 4.85 5.34
N GLU A 289 21.44 4.06 6.41
CA GLU A 289 21.87 2.66 6.38
C GLU A 289 21.01 1.80 5.45
N VAL A 290 19.68 1.92 5.54
CA VAL A 290 18.72 1.22 4.65
C VAL A 290 18.95 1.59 3.18
N LEU A 291 19.09 2.88 2.88
CA LEU A 291 19.27 3.38 1.52
C LEU A 291 20.63 3.02 0.90
N SER A 292 21.62 2.62 1.71
CA SER A 292 22.96 2.22 1.25
C SER A 292 23.05 0.75 0.85
N LYS A 293 22.02 -0.07 1.12
CA LYS A 293 22.03 -1.53 0.92
C LYS A 293 21.34 -1.94 -0.37
N SER A 294 21.73 -3.12 -0.89
CA SER A 294 20.95 -3.85 -1.90
C SER A 294 20.09 -4.90 -1.21
N TRP A 295 18.81 -4.95 -1.59
CA TRP A 295 17.78 -5.78 -0.95
C TRP A 295 17.42 -7.02 -1.77
N VAL A 296 17.59 -6.95 -3.09
CA VAL A 296 17.37 -8.07 -4.02
C VAL A 296 18.73 -8.54 -4.52
N PRO A 297 19.25 -9.66 -4.03
CA PRO A 297 20.56 -10.14 -4.44
C PRO A 297 20.60 -10.39 -5.95
N ALA A 298 21.76 -10.13 -6.57
CA ALA A 298 21.99 -10.49 -7.97
C ALA A 298 21.73 -12.00 -8.17
N PRO A 299 21.27 -12.43 -9.37
CA PRO A 299 20.88 -13.82 -9.65
C PRO A 299 21.94 -14.87 -9.30
N ASN A 300 23.23 -14.48 -9.20
CA ASN A 300 24.36 -15.35 -8.87
C ASN A 300 24.96 -15.05 -7.48
N ALA A 301 24.31 -14.27 -6.64
CA ALA A 301 24.79 -14.03 -5.29
C ALA A 301 24.76 -15.34 -4.50
N ARG A 302 25.91 -15.74 -3.97
CA ARG A 302 26.03 -16.95 -3.13
C ARG A 302 25.13 -16.74 -1.90
N PRO A 303 24.25 -17.70 -1.56
CA PRO A 303 23.45 -17.57 -0.35
C PRO A 303 24.35 -17.39 0.87
N PRO A 304 23.97 -16.53 1.84
CA PRO A 304 24.75 -16.36 3.06
C PRO A 304 24.95 -17.71 3.76
N ARG A 305 26.12 -17.94 4.30
CA ARG A 305 26.41 -19.19 5.00
C ARG A 305 25.68 -19.21 6.35
N LEU A 306 25.27 -20.39 6.79
CA LEU A 306 24.69 -20.58 8.13
C LEU A 306 25.53 -19.95 9.27
N SER A 307 26.87 -19.87 9.09
CA SER A 307 27.78 -19.20 10.01
C SER A 307 27.58 -17.67 10.10
N ASP A 308 27.02 -17.06 9.08
CA ASP A 308 26.75 -15.61 9.07
C ASP A 308 25.42 -15.31 9.79
N MET A 309 24.57 -16.30 9.94
CA MET A 309 23.27 -16.21 10.63
C MET A 309 23.44 -16.29 12.17
N ALA A 310 24.49 -16.95 12.66
CA ALA A 310 24.75 -17.10 14.10
C ALA A 310 25.21 -15.80 14.80
N ARG A 311 25.49 -14.72 14.05
CA ARG A 311 25.94 -13.42 14.59
C ARG A 311 24.83 -12.40 14.78
N VAL A 312 23.58 -12.76 14.48
CA VAL A 312 22.41 -11.87 14.59
C VAL A 312 21.46 -12.33 15.70
N ALA A 313 21.86 -13.29 16.52
CA ALA A 313 21.14 -13.60 17.75
C ALA A 313 21.55 -12.63 18.88
N PRO A 314 20.61 -12.21 19.76
CA PRO A 314 20.65 -11.06 20.64
C PRO A 314 21.81 -11.04 21.60
#